data_540d45e4f7a9df41d38d3bdfb6cc0a15
#
_entry.id   540d45e4f7a9df41d38d3bdfb6cc0a15
#
_cell.length_a   1.000
_cell.length_b   1.000
_cell.length_c   1.000
_cell.angle_alpha   90.00
_cell.angle_beta   90.00
_cell.angle_gamma   90.00
#
_symmetry.space_group_name_H-M   'P 1'
#
loop_
_entity.id
_entity.type
_entity.pdbx_description
1 polymer ?
#
loop_
_entity_poly.entity_id
_entity_poly.type
_entity_poly.pdbx_seq_one_letter_code
_entity_poly.pdbx_strand_id
1 'polypeptide(L)'
;AVREPGSGTREVIDHYLQEAGVAPDALQRVIELGSPEALKGLVATGLGFSIMSRATVVNEIRLGQLVQIPLAPRLIRRMSVVYPKERIHSQLVNGFVQFAKQNLAGMAIAGTEGARGA
;
A
#
# COMPACT_ATOMS: atom_id res chain seq x y z
N ALA A 1 -5.60 4.22 -12.94
CA ALA A 1 -5.57 5.40 -12.09
C ALA A 1 -4.38 5.31 -11.12
N VAL A 2 -3.79 6.43 -10.76
CA VAL A 2 -2.59 6.53 -9.92
C VAL A 2 -2.75 7.61 -8.86
N ARG A 3 -1.91 7.53 -7.82
CA ARG A 3 -1.78 8.60 -6.83
C ARG A 3 -1.08 9.82 -7.45
N GLU A 4 -1.26 10.96 -6.82
CA GLU A 4 -0.62 12.23 -7.16
C GLU A 4 0.90 12.16 -7.08
N PRO A 5 1.65 13.05 -7.78
CA PRO A 5 3.10 13.21 -7.62
C PRO A 5 3.46 13.53 -6.16
N GLY A 6 4.60 13.00 -5.68
CA GLY A 6 5.03 13.15 -4.28
C GLY A 6 4.38 12.18 -3.29
N SER A 7 3.44 11.35 -3.74
CA SER A 7 2.92 10.25 -2.91
C SER A 7 3.97 9.16 -2.77
N GLY A 8 4.38 8.83 -1.55
CA GLY A 8 5.29 7.71 -1.29
C GLY A 8 4.77 6.35 -1.78
N THR A 9 3.46 6.18 -1.93
CA THR A 9 2.87 5.00 -2.58
C THR A 9 3.17 5.00 -4.07
N ARG A 10 3.05 6.15 -4.73
CA ARG A 10 3.37 6.29 -6.17
C ARG A 10 4.85 6.01 -6.43
N GLU A 11 5.75 6.58 -5.64
CA GLU A 11 7.19 6.36 -5.79
C GLU A 11 7.58 4.88 -5.71
N VAL A 12 7.02 4.16 -4.74
CA VAL A 12 7.26 2.71 -4.59
C VAL A 12 6.73 1.92 -5.79
N ILE A 13 5.57 2.29 -6.32
CA ILE A 13 4.96 1.64 -7.49
C ILE A 13 5.78 1.94 -8.74
N ASP A 14 6.19 3.19 -8.95
CA ASP A 14 6.98 3.60 -10.11
C ASP A 14 8.34 2.88 -10.13
N HIS A 15 8.99 2.76 -8.98
CA HIS A 15 10.23 1.99 -8.86
C HIS A 15 10.04 0.50 -9.16
N TYR A 16 8.98 -0.12 -8.62
CA TYR A 16 8.65 -1.51 -8.89
C TYR A 16 8.42 -1.78 -10.38
N LEU A 17 7.67 -0.90 -11.06
CA LEU A 17 7.39 -1.03 -12.49
C LEU A 17 8.67 -0.86 -13.32
N GLN A 18 9.54 0.06 -12.93
CA GLN A 18 10.84 0.27 -13.58
C GLN A 18 11.73 -0.97 -13.43
N GLU A 19 11.82 -1.57 -12.25
CA GLU A 19 12.55 -2.83 -12.03
C GLU A 19 11.97 -4.00 -12.83
N ALA A 20 10.66 -4.01 -13.04
CA ALA A 20 9.98 -4.98 -13.89
C ALA A 20 10.12 -4.71 -15.40
N GLY A 21 10.88 -3.69 -15.80
CA GLY A 21 11.07 -3.32 -17.22
C GLY A 21 9.85 -2.67 -17.87
N VAL A 22 8.89 -2.20 -17.07
CA VAL A 22 7.71 -1.48 -17.58
C VAL A 22 8.05 0.00 -17.70
N ALA A 23 8.08 0.51 -18.93
CA ALA A 23 8.34 1.92 -19.19
C ALA A 23 7.25 2.81 -18.57
N PRO A 24 7.60 3.99 -18.04
CA PRO A 24 6.63 4.88 -17.37
C PRO A 24 5.45 5.30 -18.25
N ASP A 25 5.64 5.36 -19.55
CA ASP A 25 4.65 5.70 -20.58
C ASP A 25 3.85 4.51 -21.10
N ALA A 26 4.29 3.29 -20.81
CA ALA A 26 3.57 2.06 -21.20
C ALA A 26 2.21 1.93 -20.52
N LEU A 27 2.04 2.55 -19.35
CA LEU A 27 0.76 2.64 -18.66
C LEU A 27 0.10 3.98 -18.96
N GLN A 28 -1.01 3.96 -19.67
CA GLN A 28 -1.82 5.16 -19.87
C GLN A 28 -2.36 5.65 -18.51
N ARG A 29 -1.69 6.61 -17.90
CA ARG A 29 -2.07 7.22 -16.63
C ARG A 29 -3.07 8.33 -16.90
N VAL A 30 -4.33 7.95 -17.02
CA VAL A 30 -5.39 8.87 -17.42
C VAL A 30 -5.88 9.76 -16.27
N ILE A 31 -5.83 9.25 -15.02
CA ILE A 31 -6.41 9.94 -13.86
C ILE A 31 -5.44 9.87 -12.67
N GLU A 32 -5.13 11.03 -12.11
CA GLU A 32 -4.36 11.19 -10.89
C GLU A 32 -5.25 11.66 -9.75
N LEU A 33 -5.21 10.99 -8.59
CA LEU A 33 -6.05 11.28 -7.44
C LEU A 33 -5.24 11.34 -6.15
N GLY A 34 -5.50 12.33 -5.31
CA GLY A 34 -4.83 12.57 -4.04
C GLY A 34 -5.29 11.68 -2.88
N SER A 35 -6.27 10.79 -3.10
CA SER A 35 -6.86 9.99 -2.04
C SER A 35 -7.00 8.53 -2.45
N PRO A 36 -6.60 7.57 -1.59
CA PRO A 36 -6.87 6.14 -1.81
C PRO A 36 -8.36 5.85 -1.95
N GLU A 37 -9.22 6.54 -1.21
CA GLU A 37 -10.67 6.36 -1.25
C GLU A 37 -11.23 6.77 -2.63
N ALA A 38 -10.76 7.89 -3.18
CA ALA A 38 -11.15 8.33 -4.52
C ALA A 38 -10.68 7.33 -5.59
N LEU A 39 -9.47 6.77 -5.44
CA LEU A 39 -8.97 5.71 -6.33
C LEU A 39 -9.85 4.46 -6.28
N LYS A 40 -10.23 4.00 -5.09
CA LYS A 40 -11.12 2.84 -4.93
C LYS A 40 -12.47 3.09 -5.60
N GLY A 41 -13.06 4.26 -5.36
CA GLY A 41 -14.33 4.65 -5.98
C GLY A 41 -14.24 4.64 -7.51
N LEU A 42 -13.17 5.21 -8.08
CA LEU A 42 -12.98 5.21 -9.52
C LEU A 42 -12.83 3.79 -10.09
N VAL A 43 -12.02 2.94 -9.48
CA VAL A 43 -11.82 1.56 -9.95
C VAL A 43 -13.13 0.75 -9.84
N ALA A 44 -13.93 0.98 -8.82
CA ALA A 44 -15.23 0.33 -8.64
C ALA A 44 -16.24 0.67 -9.75
N THR A 45 -16.06 1.80 -10.44
CA THR A 45 -16.90 2.15 -11.62
C THR A 45 -16.53 1.34 -12.88
N GLY A 46 -15.46 0.55 -12.86
CA GLY A 46 -14.99 -0.21 -14.02
C GLY A 46 -14.17 0.58 -15.03
N LEU A 47 -13.83 1.85 -14.75
CA LEU A 47 -13.06 2.72 -15.65
C LEU A 47 -11.56 2.41 -15.71
N GLY A 48 -11.11 1.34 -15.07
CA GLY A 48 -9.72 0.93 -15.14
C GLY A 48 -9.24 0.21 -13.88
N PHE A 49 -7.93 0.25 -13.64
CA PHE A 49 -7.30 -0.39 -12.50
C PHE A 49 -6.35 0.55 -11.76
N SER A 50 -5.95 0.17 -10.56
CA SER A 50 -4.93 0.86 -9.78
C SER A 50 -4.08 -0.15 -9.00
N ILE A 51 -2.83 0.20 -8.73
CA ILE A 51 -1.97 -0.54 -7.83
C ILE A 51 -2.06 0.13 -6.46
N MET A 52 -2.44 -0.63 -5.43
CA MET A 52 -2.60 -0.12 -4.07
C MET A 52 -2.34 -1.19 -3.02
N SER A 53 -2.19 -0.77 -1.77
CA SER A 53 -1.99 -1.71 -0.67
C SER A 53 -3.22 -2.60 -0.49
N ARG A 54 -3.00 -3.91 -0.34
CA ARG A 54 -4.07 -4.86 -0.02
C ARG A 54 -4.85 -4.45 1.23
N ALA A 55 -4.17 -3.91 2.23
CA ALA A 55 -4.81 -3.49 3.48
C ALA A 55 -5.87 -2.39 3.28
N THR A 56 -5.75 -1.57 2.23
CA THR A 56 -6.72 -0.50 1.96
C THR A 56 -7.98 -0.95 1.22
N VAL A 57 -7.99 -2.16 0.66
CA VAL A 57 -9.08 -2.68 -0.20
C VAL A 57 -9.76 -3.94 0.34
N VAL A 58 -9.44 -4.35 1.56
CA VAL A 58 -9.96 -5.58 2.17
C VAL A 58 -11.49 -5.62 2.19
N ASN A 59 -12.12 -4.50 2.54
CA ASN A 59 -13.58 -4.42 2.65
C ASN A 59 -14.25 -4.47 1.27
N GLU A 60 -13.72 -3.75 0.30
CA GLU A 60 -14.25 -3.68 -1.06
C GLU A 60 -14.15 -5.05 -1.77
N ILE A 61 -13.06 -5.79 -1.54
CA ILE A 61 -12.89 -7.16 -2.03
C ILE A 61 -13.91 -8.09 -1.37
N ARG A 62 -14.07 -8.02 -0.05
CA ARG A 62 -15.04 -8.84 0.69
C ARG A 62 -16.48 -8.59 0.25
N LEU A 63 -16.79 -7.33 -0.11
CA LEU A 63 -18.11 -6.93 -0.62
C LEU A 63 -18.30 -7.21 -2.12
N GLY A 64 -17.29 -7.74 -2.80
CA GLY A 64 -17.34 -7.99 -4.25
C GLY A 64 -17.33 -6.74 -5.13
N GLN A 65 -16.98 -5.59 -4.56
CA GLN A 65 -16.90 -4.31 -5.29
C GLN A 65 -15.61 -4.16 -6.10
N LEU A 66 -14.54 -4.84 -5.66
CA LEU A 66 -13.24 -4.86 -6.33
C LEU A 66 -12.72 -6.29 -6.45
N VAL A 67 -11.95 -6.54 -7.50
CA VAL A 67 -11.21 -7.79 -7.72
C VAL A 67 -9.72 -7.52 -7.54
N GLN A 68 -9.03 -8.39 -6.80
CA GLN A 68 -7.60 -8.33 -6.61
C GLN A 68 -6.86 -9.20 -7.62
N ILE A 69 -5.88 -8.63 -8.30
CA ILE A 69 -4.90 -9.34 -9.14
C ILE A 69 -3.55 -9.24 -8.44
N PRO A 70 -2.95 -10.36 -7.98
CA PRO A 70 -1.63 -10.33 -7.35
C PRO A 70 -0.53 -9.88 -8.32
N LEU A 71 0.40 -9.08 -7.83
CA LEU A 71 1.62 -8.73 -8.58
C LEU A 71 2.67 -9.84 -8.45
N ALA A 72 3.38 -10.13 -9.53
CA ALA A 72 4.52 -11.05 -9.57
C ALA A 72 5.74 -10.35 -10.23
N PRO A 73 6.86 -10.20 -9.51
CA PRO A 73 7.09 -10.51 -8.11
C PRO A 73 6.24 -9.66 -7.15
N ARG A 74 6.08 -10.11 -5.92
CA ARG A 74 5.25 -9.42 -4.93
C ARG A 74 5.85 -8.08 -4.52
N LEU A 75 5.10 -6.99 -4.66
CA LEU A 75 5.48 -5.68 -4.15
C LEU A 75 5.26 -5.60 -2.64
N ILE A 76 6.33 -5.40 -1.88
CA ILE A 76 6.31 -5.29 -0.42
C ILE A 76 6.73 -3.88 -0.03
N ARG A 77 5.89 -3.19 0.74
CA ARG A 77 6.21 -1.89 1.33
C ARG A 77 6.64 -2.05 2.78
N ARG A 78 7.80 -1.50 3.11
CA ARG A 78 8.26 -1.40 4.50
C ARG A 78 7.77 -0.10 5.13
N MET A 79 7.28 -0.19 6.35
CA MET A 79 6.92 0.96 7.18
C MET A 79 7.93 1.10 8.30
N SER A 80 8.35 2.33 8.60
CA SER A 80 9.31 2.62 9.66
C SER A 80 8.77 3.71 10.59
N VAL A 81 8.99 3.54 11.88
CA VAL A 81 8.76 4.60 12.85
C VAL A 81 10.04 5.43 12.95
N VAL A 82 9.94 6.71 12.67
CA VAL A 82 11.06 7.66 12.75
C VAL A 82 10.80 8.60 13.93
N TYR A 83 11.80 8.77 14.78
CA TYR A 83 11.73 9.67 15.93
C TYR A 83 13.09 10.36 16.17
N PRO A 84 13.11 11.58 16.74
CA PRO A 84 14.37 12.32 17.01
C PRO A 84 15.23 11.58 18.04
N LYS A 85 16.53 11.44 17.75
CA LYS A 85 17.49 10.74 18.60
C LYS A 85 17.61 11.37 20.00
N GLU A 86 17.48 12.70 20.09
CA GLU A 86 17.73 13.48 21.31
C GLU A 86 16.53 13.63 22.25
N ARG A 87 15.33 13.16 21.87
CA ARG A 87 14.10 13.32 22.65
C ARG A 87 13.44 11.98 23.08
N ILE A 88 14.24 10.96 23.29
CA ILE A 88 13.74 9.60 23.63
C ILE A 88 13.27 9.47 25.09
N HIS A 89 13.27 10.56 25.89
CA HIS A 89 12.91 10.49 27.30
C HIS A 89 11.41 10.63 27.59
N SER A 90 10.56 10.80 26.58
CA SER A 90 9.10 10.81 26.79
C SER A 90 8.59 9.38 26.99
N GLN A 91 7.99 9.12 28.17
CA GLN A 91 7.33 7.84 28.46
C GLN A 91 6.26 7.49 27.40
N LEU A 92 5.57 8.50 26.87
CA LEU A 92 4.56 8.35 25.83
C LEU A 92 5.19 7.82 24.51
N VAL A 93 6.30 8.40 24.08
CA VAL A 93 7.01 7.96 22.87
C VAL A 93 7.53 6.54 23.03
N ASN A 94 8.13 6.23 24.17
CA ASN A 94 8.61 4.88 24.46
C ASN A 94 7.46 3.86 24.52
N GLY A 95 6.34 4.21 25.14
CA GLY A 95 5.15 3.37 25.17
C GLY A 95 4.60 3.11 23.77
N PHE A 96 4.50 4.12 22.92
CA PHE A 96 4.07 3.98 21.54
C PHE A 96 5.00 3.09 20.72
N VAL A 97 6.33 3.29 20.83
CA VAL A 97 7.32 2.49 20.10
C VAL A 97 7.25 1.02 20.51
N GLN A 98 7.11 0.73 21.80
CA GLN A 98 6.94 -0.64 22.30
C GLN A 98 5.63 -1.26 21.80
N PHE A 99 4.53 -0.53 21.91
CA PHE A 99 3.24 -0.96 21.37
C PHE A 99 3.31 -1.26 19.86
N ALA A 100 3.93 -0.37 19.09
CA ALA A 100 4.11 -0.54 17.65
C ALA A 100 4.94 -1.78 17.32
N LYS A 101 6.05 -2.00 18.01
CA LYS A 101 6.89 -3.20 17.83
C LYS A 101 6.14 -4.49 18.11
N GLN A 102 5.34 -4.52 19.17
CA GLN A 102 4.60 -5.72 19.58
C GLN A 102 3.39 -6.03 18.70
N ASN A 103 2.68 -5.00 18.25
CA ASN A 103 1.40 -5.18 17.56
C ASN A 103 1.52 -5.07 16.02
N LEU A 104 2.38 -4.19 15.49
CA LEU A 104 2.49 -4.01 14.04
C LEU A 104 3.31 -5.11 13.37
N ALA A 105 4.29 -5.70 14.05
CA ALA A 105 5.03 -6.86 13.53
C ALA A 105 4.10 -8.08 13.33
N GLY A 106 3.15 -8.30 14.23
CA GLY A 106 2.14 -9.37 14.11
C GLY A 106 1.14 -9.13 12.98
N MET A 107 0.75 -7.88 12.71
CA MET A 107 -0.16 -7.55 11.62
C MET A 107 0.45 -7.79 10.23
N ALA A 108 1.76 -7.63 10.08
CA ALA A 108 2.47 -7.93 8.82
C ALA A 108 2.46 -9.44 8.49
N ILE A 109 2.46 -10.30 9.51
CA ILE A 109 2.45 -11.77 9.37
C ILE A 109 1.03 -12.27 9.05
N ALA A 110 0.00 -11.73 9.66
CA ALA A 110 -1.38 -12.12 9.40
C ALA A 110 -1.84 -11.91 7.94
N GLY A 111 -1.20 -10.98 7.23
CA GLY A 111 -1.42 -10.77 5.79
C GLY A 111 -0.80 -11.82 4.87
N THR A 112 0.02 -12.75 5.40
CA THR A 112 0.74 -13.77 4.61
C THR A 112 0.07 -15.15 4.62
N GLU A 113 -0.80 -15.45 5.57
CA GLU A 113 -1.39 -16.79 5.73
C GLU A 113 -2.60 -17.09 4.81
N GLY A 114 -3.16 -16.10 4.13
CA GLY A 114 -4.29 -16.30 3.24
C GLY A 114 -3.96 -16.78 1.81
N ALA A 115 -2.71 -17.13 1.49
CA ALA A 115 -2.27 -17.49 0.14
C ALA A 115 -1.75 -18.93 -0.01
N ARG A 116 -2.07 -19.83 0.93
CA ARG A 116 -1.86 -21.27 0.77
C ARG A 116 -3.21 -21.96 0.67
N GLY A 117 -3.74 -22.04 -0.53
CA GLY A 117 -4.94 -22.83 -0.77
C GLY A 117 -5.70 -22.38 -2.01
N ALA A 118 -5.16 -22.65 -3.17
CA ALA A 118 -5.87 -23.05 -4.40
C ALA A 118 -4.83 -23.16 -5.51
#